data_c3293633c808d7e15d84aa7900cb0ad3
#
_entry.id   c3293633c808d7e15d84aa7900cb0ad3
#
_cell.length_a   1.000
_cell.length_b   1.000
_cell.length_c   1.000
_cell.angle_alpha   90.00
_cell.angle_beta   90.00
_cell.angle_gamma   90.00
#
_symmetry.space_group_name_H-M   'P 1'
#
loop_
_entity.id
_entity.type
_entity.pdbx_description
1 polymer ?
#
loop_
_entity_poly.entity_id
_entity_poly.type
_entity_poly.pdbx_seq_one_letter_code
_entity_poly.pdbx_strand_id
1 'polypeptide(L)'
;MHARVAMFDGGDPDQVRETVKQIGQEGQSGPPEGVPAVGFLLLHRADEGKVIAISLFESEADLQQGDATLNSMDPPVPGALGQRTSVDAYEVGLKFDA
;
A
#
# COMPACT_ATOMS: atom_id res chain seq x y z
N MET A 1 -6.50 -16.29 -0.05
CA MET A 1 -6.19 -14.87 0.16
C MET A 1 -4.93 -14.50 -0.59
N HIS A 2 -4.90 -13.33 -1.16
CA HIS A 2 -3.79 -12.84 -1.98
C HIS A 2 -3.32 -11.48 -1.45
N ALA A 3 -2.03 -11.19 -1.64
CA ALA A 3 -1.43 -9.94 -1.19
C ALA A 3 -0.76 -9.22 -2.36
N ARG A 4 -0.97 -7.90 -2.43
CA ARG A 4 -0.22 -7.01 -3.33
C ARG A 4 0.77 -6.24 -2.48
N VAL A 5 2.04 -6.32 -2.83
CA VAL A 5 3.14 -5.69 -2.10
C VAL A 5 3.80 -4.65 -2.99
N ALA A 6 3.65 -3.37 -2.65
CA ALA A 6 4.29 -2.26 -3.35
C ALA A 6 5.41 -1.69 -2.48
N MET A 7 6.60 -1.56 -3.06
CA MET A 7 7.76 -1.02 -2.37
C MET A 7 8.14 0.35 -2.93
N PHE A 8 8.50 1.27 -2.03
CA PHE A 8 8.94 2.63 -2.36
C PHE A 8 10.25 2.94 -1.67
N ASP A 9 11.08 3.75 -2.32
CA ASP A 9 12.39 4.15 -1.79
C ASP A 9 12.73 5.58 -2.22
N GLY A 10 13.64 6.22 -1.49
CA GLY A 10 14.13 7.54 -1.83
C GLY A 10 13.24 8.69 -1.38
N GLY A 11 12.27 8.44 -0.51
CA GLY A 11 11.42 9.49 0.06
C GLY A 11 12.14 10.33 1.10
N ASP A 12 11.73 11.60 1.22
CA ASP A 12 12.19 12.47 2.31
C ASP A 12 11.61 11.99 3.64
N PRO A 13 12.41 11.81 4.71
CA PRO A 13 11.91 11.28 5.98
C PRO A 13 10.71 12.03 6.55
N ASP A 14 10.70 13.35 6.52
CA ASP A 14 9.61 14.15 7.06
C ASP A 14 8.33 14.00 6.22
N GLN A 15 8.47 13.97 4.89
CA GLN A 15 7.35 13.76 3.98
C GLN A 15 6.79 12.35 4.11
N VAL A 16 7.65 11.35 4.27
CA VAL A 16 7.21 9.96 4.48
C VAL A 16 6.36 9.87 5.75
N ARG A 17 6.83 10.43 6.86
CA ARG A 17 6.07 10.41 8.12
C ARG A 17 4.71 11.10 7.99
N GLU A 18 4.69 12.28 7.37
CA GLU A 18 3.44 13.03 7.18
C GLU A 18 2.46 12.30 6.27
N THR A 19 2.95 11.74 5.17
CA THR A 19 2.13 11.00 4.21
C THR A 19 1.56 9.72 4.83
N VAL A 20 2.37 8.98 5.59
CA VAL A 20 1.92 7.78 6.30
C VAL A 20 0.82 8.13 7.30
N LYS A 21 0.99 9.22 8.04
CA LYS A 21 -0.02 9.70 8.98
C LYS A 21 -1.33 10.06 8.27
N GLN A 22 -1.26 10.75 7.14
CA GLN A 22 -2.42 11.11 6.34
C GLN A 22 -3.14 9.88 5.79
N ILE A 23 -2.40 8.93 5.23
CA ILE A 23 -2.95 7.67 4.73
C ILE A 23 -3.61 6.88 5.87
N GLY A 24 -2.99 6.87 7.05
CA GLY A 24 -3.56 6.21 8.22
C GLY A 24 -4.90 6.79 8.65
N GLN A 25 -5.05 8.11 8.56
CA GLN A 25 -6.31 8.79 8.87
C GLN A 25 -7.39 8.49 7.83
N GLU A 26 -7.05 8.53 6.54
CA GLU A 26 -7.97 8.22 5.45
C GLU A 26 -8.35 6.73 5.42
N GLY A 27 -7.39 5.86 5.74
CA GLY A 27 -7.58 4.41 5.75
C GLY A 27 -8.57 3.91 6.77
N GLN A 28 -8.90 4.71 7.79
CA GLN A 28 -9.92 4.35 8.78
C GLN A 28 -11.33 4.27 8.19
N SER A 29 -11.58 4.93 7.07
CA SER A 29 -12.86 4.86 6.36
C SER A 29 -12.95 3.69 5.37
N GLY A 30 -11.91 2.86 5.28
CA GLY A 30 -11.87 1.69 4.41
C GLY A 30 -11.02 1.91 3.16
N PRO A 31 -10.96 0.88 2.28
CA PRO A 31 -10.18 0.98 1.05
C PRO A 31 -10.79 1.99 0.08
N PRO A 32 -9.99 2.53 -0.86
CA PRO A 32 -10.50 3.42 -1.91
C PRO A 32 -11.53 2.71 -2.77
N GLU A 33 -12.41 3.49 -3.40
CA GLU A 33 -13.37 2.97 -4.35
C GLU A 33 -12.66 2.24 -5.50
N GLY A 34 -13.16 1.06 -5.87
CA GLY A 34 -12.56 0.24 -6.90
C GLY A 34 -11.41 -0.66 -6.42
N VAL A 35 -11.10 -0.63 -5.13
CA VAL A 35 -10.09 -1.50 -4.52
C VAL A 35 -10.78 -2.42 -3.50
N PRO A 36 -11.11 -3.67 -3.88
CA PRO A 36 -11.83 -4.60 -3.00
C PRO A 36 -10.91 -5.27 -1.98
N ALA A 37 -10.09 -4.49 -1.30
CA ALA A 37 -9.16 -4.97 -0.29
C ALA A 37 -9.90 -5.30 1.01
N VAL A 38 -9.52 -6.40 1.66
CA VAL A 38 -10.05 -6.82 2.96
C VAL A 38 -9.10 -6.50 4.11
N GLY A 39 -7.91 -6.02 3.80
CA GLY A 39 -6.93 -5.60 4.78
C GLY A 39 -5.85 -4.76 4.14
N PHE A 40 -5.17 -3.97 4.95
CA PHE A 40 -4.10 -3.10 4.48
C PHE A 40 -3.07 -2.90 5.58
N LEU A 41 -1.79 -2.97 5.21
CA LEU A 41 -0.67 -2.69 6.09
C LEU A 41 0.24 -1.69 5.40
N LEU A 42 0.66 -0.68 6.13
CA LEU A 42 1.66 0.28 5.64
C LEU A 42 2.85 0.23 6.58
N LEU A 43 3.98 -0.24 6.08
CA LEU A 43 5.22 -0.36 6.83
C LEU A 43 6.18 0.73 6.35
N HIS A 44 6.89 1.35 7.26
CA HIS A 44 7.84 2.37 6.85
C HIS A 44 9.10 2.39 7.71
N ARG A 45 10.20 2.74 7.05
CA ARG A 45 11.45 3.12 7.69
C ARG A 45 11.76 4.55 7.23
N ALA A 46 11.11 5.51 7.86
CA ALA A 46 11.13 6.90 7.39
C ALA A 46 12.56 7.47 7.34
N ASP A 47 13.42 7.09 8.30
CA ASP A 47 14.81 7.53 8.33
C ASP A 47 15.60 7.09 7.10
N GLU A 48 15.19 5.98 6.47
CA GLU A 48 15.82 5.47 5.26
C GLU A 48 15.02 5.82 4.00
N GLY A 49 13.88 6.50 4.15
CA GLY A 49 13.01 6.85 3.04
C GLY A 49 12.30 5.66 2.40
N LYS A 50 12.08 4.58 3.16
CA LYS A 50 11.49 3.34 2.64
C LYS A 50 10.08 3.13 3.13
N VAL A 51 9.21 2.68 2.22
CA VAL A 51 7.81 2.36 2.53
C VAL A 51 7.43 1.06 1.83
N ILE A 52 6.66 0.22 2.52
CA ILE A 52 6.06 -0.99 1.94
C ILE A 52 4.56 -0.93 2.19
N ALA A 53 3.77 -0.97 1.11
CA ALA A 53 2.31 -0.99 1.18
C ALA A 53 1.82 -2.39 0.83
N ILE A 54 1.10 -3.04 1.74
CA ILE A 54 0.57 -4.39 1.57
C ILE A 54 -0.95 -4.32 1.59
N SER A 55 -1.59 -4.74 0.50
CA SER A 55 -3.03 -4.83 0.39
C SER A 55 -3.44 -6.30 0.33
N LEU A 56 -4.47 -6.69 1.09
CA LEU A 56 -4.94 -8.06 1.16
C LEU A 56 -6.28 -8.18 0.43
N PHE A 57 -6.44 -9.26 -0.35
CA PHE A 57 -7.64 -9.54 -1.15
C PHE A 57 -8.09 -10.98 -0.92
N GLU A 58 -9.40 -11.22 -0.99
CA GLU A 58 -9.95 -12.56 -0.82
C GLU A 58 -9.67 -13.47 -2.02
N SER A 59 -9.60 -12.90 -3.23
CA SER A 59 -9.42 -13.65 -4.47
C SER A 59 -8.38 -12.99 -5.37
N GLU A 60 -7.86 -13.78 -6.32
CA GLU A 60 -6.93 -13.25 -7.33
C GLU A 60 -7.62 -12.22 -8.23
N ALA A 61 -8.90 -12.44 -8.56
CA ALA A 61 -9.67 -11.47 -9.35
C ALA A 61 -9.78 -10.12 -8.64
N ASP A 62 -10.03 -10.12 -7.34
CA ASP A 62 -10.08 -8.90 -6.53
C ASP A 62 -8.71 -8.21 -6.48
N LEU A 63 -7.63 -8.98 -6.36
CA LEU A 63 -6.28 -8.44 -6.40
C LEU A 63 -6.00 -7.76 -7.74
N GLN A 64 -6.36 -8.38 -8.85
CA GLN A 64 -6.14 -7.81 -10.18
C GLN A 64 -6.93 -6.51 -10.36
N GLN A 65 -8.17 -6.46 -9.89
CA GLN A 65 -8.97 -5.24 -9.93
C GLN A 65 -8.35 -4.14 -9.08
N GLY A 66 -7.96 -4.47 -7.85
CA GLY A 66 -7.31 -3.52 -6.95
C GLY A 66 -5.99 -3.00 -7.49
N ASP A 67 -5.18 -3.88 -8.07
CA ASP A 67 -3.90 -3.52 -8.67
C ASP A 67 -4.09 -2.54 -9.83
N ALA A 68 -5.03 -2.79 -10.73
CA ALA A 68 -5.33 -1.91 -11.83
C ALA A 68 -5.79 -0.53 -11.35
N THR A 69 -6.66 -0.48 -10.34
CA THR A 69 -7.16 0.77 -9.76
C THR A 69 -6.03 1.54 -9.09
N LEU A 70 -5.23 0.89 -8.26
CA LEU A 70 -4.12 1.53 -7.55
C LEU A 70 -3.05 2.04 -8.51
N ASN A 71 -2.77 1.31 -9.59
CA ASN A 71 -1.80 1.76 -10.61
C ASN A 71 -2.28 3.00 -11.36
N SER A 72 -3.59 3.22 -11.46
CA SER A 72 -4.16 4.39 -12.13
C SER A 72 -4.35 5.59 -11.21
N MET A 73 -4.20 5.41 -9.89
CA MET A 73 -4.36 6.49 -8.92
C MET A 73 -3.10 7.32 -8.80
N ASP A 74 -3.27 8.64 -8.79
CA ASP A 74 -2.17 9.56 -8.48
C ASP A 74 -1.98 9.63 -6.95
N PRO A 75 -0.73 9.68 -6.47
CA PRO A 75 -0.48 9.89 -5.05
C PRO A 75 -0.96 11.31 -4.64
N PRO A 76 -1.37 11.51 -3.37
CA PRO A 76 -1.82 12.82 -2.89
C PRO A 76 -0.77 13.92 -3.09
N VAL A 77 0.50 13.58 -2.92
CA VAL A 77 1.65 14.44 -3.22
C VAL A 77 2.60 13.64 -4.10
N PRO A 78 2.86 14.04 -5.36
CA PRO A 78 3.77 13.32 -6.22
C PRO A 78 5.15 13.16 -5.58
N GLY A 79 5.63 11.92 -5.50
CA GLY A 79 6.93 11.62 -4.90
C GLY A 79 6.99 11.64 -3.38
N ALA A 80 5.85 11.82 -2.68
CA ALA A 80 5.83 11.89 -1.21
C ALA A 80 6.37 10.62 -0.53
N LEU A 81 6.16 9.45 -1.13
CA LEU A 81 6.69 8.17 -0.64
C LEU A 81 7.99 7.78 -1.34
N GLY A 82 8.55 8.69 -2.15
CA GLY A 82 9.69 8.38 -3.00
C GLY A 82 9.24 7.71 -4.30
N GLN A 83 10.15 6.93 -4.89
CA GLN A 83 9.91 6.24 -6.14
C GLN A 83 9.45 4.80 -5.86
N ARG A 84 8.39 4.36 -6.55
CA ARG A 84 7.97 2.96 -6.47
C ARG A 84 9.00 2.07 -7.18
N THR A 85 9.59 1.13 -6.44
CA THR A 85 10.65 0.26 -6.93
C THR A 85 10.14 -1.08 -7.40
N SER A 86 9.04 -1.58 -6.81
CA SER A 86 8.46 -2.85 -7.21
C SER A 86 7.00 -2.95 -6.79
N VAL A 87 6.24 -3.77 -7.52
CA VAL A 87 4.90 -4.21 -7.15
C VAL A 87 4.83 -5.70 -7.46
N ASP A 88 4.57 -6.50 -6.44
CA ASP A 88 4.51 -7.95 -6.57
C ASP A 88 3.21 -8.49 -5.98
N ALA A 89 2.71 -9.58 -6.54
CA ALA A 89 1.54 -10.29 -6.04
C ALA A 89 1.96 -11.62 -5.45
N TYR A 90 1.39 -11.95 -4.30
CA TYR A 90 1.68 -13.20 -3.59
C TYR A 90 0.40 -13.89 -3.17
N GLU A 91 0.42 -15.21 -3.13
CA GLU A 91 -0.60 -15.98 -2.43
C GLU A 91 -0.22 -16.00 -0.94
N VAL A 92 -1.21 -15.74 -0.07
CA VAL A 92 -0.96 -15.75 1.38
C VAL A 92 -0.99 -17.19 1.87
N GLY A 93 0.16 -17.69 2.31
CA GLY A 93 0.25 -19.05 2.84
C GLY A 93 -0.26 -19.16 4.27
N LEU A 94 -0.08 -18.10 5.08
CA LEU A 94 -0.54 -18.08 6.46
C LEU A 94 -0.80 -16.64 6.89
N LYS A 95 -1.97 -16.41 7.48
CA LYS A 95 -2.30 -15.15 8.15
C LYS A 95 -2.83 -15.50 9.54
N PHE A 96 -2.24 -14.91 10.56
CA PHE A 96 -2.61 -15.15 11.95
C PHE A 96 -2.96 -13.83 12.62
N ASP A 97 -4.16 -13.78 13.22
CA ASP A 97 -4.63 -12.63 13.98
C ASP A 97 -4.55 -12.95 15.48
N ALA A 98 -3.79 -12.16 16.22
CA ALA A 98 -3.63 -12.35 17.65
C ALA A 98 -4.79 -11.73 18.45
#